data_fcf85a49d5a963c419875a28ba225a6b
#
_entry.id   fcf85a49d5a963c419875a28ba225a6b
#
_cell.length_a   1.000
_cell.length_b   1.000
_cell.length_c   1.000
_cell.angle_alpha   90.00
_cell.angle_beta   90.00
_cell.angle_gamma   90.00
#
_symmetry.space_group_name_H-M   'P 1'
#
loop_
_entity.id
_entity.type
_entity.pdbx_description
1 polymer ?
#
loop_
_entity_poly.entity_id
_entity_poly.type
_entity_poly.pdbx_seq_one_letter_code
_entity_poly.pdbx_strand_id
1 'polypeptide(L)'
;MDYRHHRREILWNKELYHVPIISDFLEHEKEIDRLNDRLSEVRKNILNKKWEYDVIRKKKNKKDMKKKEELQEDIEKFCKTYREVDAVRGNASWEKLQIRLDFCGGKVQQAKRTNNRPCITEDCKGYVNKDGECPICNKRLCMDCNTPIVNDHHECKQEDIDTFKEISKNTRPCPKCNIRIHKISGCDQMWCVGCNTAFSWTRGTIETGRIHNPHYFDWLFNGANQGEIMNDNDVCNENDLPHPSRLSNLVANTAIPPSVREKMKKLYQRLQHIISVEMRRYEVTDVNARTQVFNYLISHIKGKKQIAKNYEAFTMKNDLYNEFYTILNNYKRSQIHLFRALFNGSIGHDDFFKQYKHNKIIYSGYMDNFNKFYKKKYEVVL
;
A
#
# COMPACT_ATOMS: atom_id res chain seq x y z
N MET A 1 0.90 -32.11 -4.40
CA MET A 1 1.31 -30.70 -4.61
C MET A 1 1.51 -30.08 -3.24
N ASP A 2 2.66 -29.50 -2.97
CA ASP A 2 2.95 -28.91 -1.64
C ASP A 2 2.06 -27.69 -1.43
N TYR A 3 1.20 -27.72 -0.40
CA TYR A 3 0.32 -26.59 0.00
C TYR A 3 1.07 -25.26 0.11
N ARG A 4 2.31 -25.30 0.60
CA ARG A 4 3.14 -24.10 0.73
C ARG A 4 3.50 -23.50 -0.64
N HIS A 5 3.84 -24.35 -1.61
CA HIS A 5 4.15 -23.88 -2.96
C HIS A 5 2.92 -23.23 -3.61
N HIS A 6 1.77 -23.85 -3.48
CA HIS A 6 0.51 -23.33 -4.04
C HIS A 6 0.09 -22.00 -3.38
N ARG A 7 0.19 -21.90 -2.04
CA ARG A 7 -0.07 -20.64 -1.32
C ARG A 7 0.86 -19.52 -1.78
N ARG A 8 2.14 -19.81 -1.96
CA ARG A 8 3.13 -18.85 -2.45
C ARG A 8 2.76 -18.30 -3.81
N GLU A 9 2.40 -19.19 -4.73
CA GLU A 9 1.98 -18.79 -6.07
C GLU A 9 0.73 -17.92 -6.06
N ILE A 10 -0.29 -18.28 -5.29
CA ILE A 10 -1.50 -17.47 -5.17
C ILE A 10 -1.20 -16.09 -4.63
N LEU A 11 -0.43 -15.99 -3.54
CA LEU A 11 -0.09 -14.72 -2.92
C LEU A 11 0.71 -13.83 -3.87
N TRP A 12 1.69 -14.39 -4.57
CA TRP A 12 2.53 -13.64 -5.48
C TRP A 12 1.79 -13.24 -6.76
N ASN A 13 1.01 -14.14 -7.33
CA ASN A 13 0.21 -13.85 -8.53
C ASN A 13 -0.79 -12.72 -8.32
N LYS A 14 -1.32 -12.57 -7.09
CA LYS A 14 -2.17 -11.44 -6.73
C LYS A 14 -1.45 -10.10 -6.86
N GLU A 15 -0.16 -10.05 -6.52
CA GLU A 15 0.62 -8.81 -6.61
C GLU A 15 1.10 -8.53 -8.04
N LEU A 16 1.27 -9.54 -8.88
CA LEU A 16 1.67 -9.36 -10.29
C LEU A 16 0.69 -8.50 -11.10
N TYR A 17 -0.55 -8.38 -10.63
CA TYR A 17 -1.52 -7.43 -11.17
C TYR A 17 -0.99 -5.99 -11.21
N HIS A 18 -0.12 -5.61 -10.31
CA HIS A 18 0.44 -4.25 -10.21
C HIS A 18 1.69 -4.03 -11.07
N VAL A 19 2.17 -5.05 -11.78
CA VAL A 19 3.37 -4.97 -12.63
C VAL A 19 3.30 -3.83 -13.66
N PRO A 20 2.18 -3.56 -14.37
CA PRO A 20 2.12 -2.45 -15.31
C PRO A 20 2.39 -1.08 -14.66
N ILE A 21 1.87 -0.85 -13.43
CA ILE A 21 2.10 0.40 -12.69
C ILE A 21 3.58 0.56 -12.35
N ILE A 22 4.24 -0.55 -11.98
CA ILE A 22 5.66 -0.55 -11.65
C ILE A 22 6.51 -0.39 -12.91
N SER A 23 6.07 -0.93 -14.05
CA SER A 23 6.73 -0.72 -15.34
C SER A 23 6.71 0.75 -15.74
N ASP A 24 5.56 1.41 -15.63
CA ASP A 24 5.43 2.86 -15.88
C ASP A 24 6.40 3.67 -14.96
N PHE A 25 6.51 3.29 -13.69
CA PHE A 25 7.46 3.91 -12.76
C PHE A 25 8.92 3.73 -13.23
N LEU A 26 9.30 2.53 -13.69
CA LEU A 26 10.65 2.25 -14.19
C LEU A 26 10.94 2.91 -15.54
N GLU A 27 9.94 3.11 -16.38
CA GLU A 27 10.07 3.89 -17.62
C GLU A 27 10.40 5.34 -17.34
N HIS A 28 9.68 5.98 -16.39
CA HIS A 28 10.03 7.32 -15.93
C HIS A 28 11.43 7.38 -15.30
N GLU A 29 11.87 6.33 -14.59
CA GLU A 29 13.25 6.25 -14.07
C GLU A 29 14.29 6.30 -15.20
N LYS A 30 14.10 5.48 -16.24
CA LYS A 30 15.00 5.46 -17.41
C LYS A 30 14.97 6.80 -18.17
N GLU A 31 13.80 7.41 -18.30
CA GLU A 31 13.66 8.72 -18.97
C GLU A 31 14.37 9.83 -18.19
N ILE A 32 14.24 9.84 -16.86
CA ILE A 32 14.97 10.78 -15.99
C ILE A 32 16.48 10.60 -16.15
N ASP A 33 16.98 9.37 -16.22
CA ASP A 33 18.39 9.08 -16.40
C ASP A 33 18.89 9.62 -17.75
N ARG A 34 18.16 9.38 -18.87
CA ARG A 34 18.47 9.94 -20.19
C ARG A 34 18.49 11.47 -20.19
N LEU A 35 17.53 12.09 -19.51
CA LEU A 35 17.45 13.55 -19.41
C LEU A 35 18.58 14.12 -18.55
N ASN A 36 19.03 13.42 -17.50
CA ASN A 36 20.20 13.80 -16.71
C ASN A 36 21.49 13.75 -17.54
N ASP A 37 21.66 12.71 -18.36
CA ASP A 37 22.81 12.61 -19.27
C ASP A 37 22.82 13.77 -20.27
N ARG A 38 21.68 14.07 -20.86
CA ARG A 38 21.52 15.20 -21.78
C ARG A 38 21.77 16.55 -21.11
N LEU A 39 21.30 16.76 -19.89
CA LEU A 39 21.59 17.98 -19.10
C LEU A 39 23.08 18.12 -18.81
N SER A 40 23.76 17.00 -18.50
CA SER A 40 25.20 16.97 -18.27
C SER A 40 25.97 17.41 -19.52
N GLU A 41 25.58 16.92 -20.70
CA GLU A 41 26.17 17.28 -22.00
C GLU A 41 25.96 18.77 -22.31
N VAL A 42 24.71 19.26 -22.22
CA VAL A 42 24.39 20.67 -22.44
C VAL A 42 25.16 21.58 -21.48
N ARG A 43 25.26 21.21 -20.21
CA ARG A 43 26.05 21.93 -19.21
C ARG A 43 27.52 22.01 -19.58
N LYS A 44 28.10 20.93 -20.08
CA LYS A 44 29.48 20.88 -20.54
C LYS A 44 29.67 21.85 -21.71
N ASN A 45 28.75 21.88 -22.67
CA ASN A 45 28.80 22.80 -23.81
C ASN A 45 28.70 24.26 -23.37
N ILE A 46 27.82 24.60 -22.41
CA ILE A 46 27.74 25.94 -21.82
C ILE A 46 29.07 26.33 -21.18
N LEU A 47 29.70 25.44 -20.40
CA LEU A 47 30.96 25.72 -19.72
C LEU A 47 32.11 25.93 -20.74
N ASN A 48 32.17 25.13 -21.78
CA ASN A 48 33.19 25.27 -22.83
C ASN A 48 33.04 26.60 -23.56
N LYS A 49 31.81 26.96 -23.95
CA LYS A 49 31.55 28.25 -24.64
C LYS A 49 31.81 29.46 -23.72
N LYS A 50 31.48 29.38 -22.44
CA LYS A 50 31.83 30.41 -21.47
C LYS A 50 33.33 30.59 -21.32
N TRP A 51 34.10 29.48 -21.27
CA TRP A 51 35.52 29.53 -21.22
C TRP A 51 36.14 30.20 -22.49
N GLU A 52 35.65 29.81 -23.70
CA GLU A 52 36.06 30.45 -24.94
C GLU A 52 35.77 31.95 -24.96
N TYR A 53 34.57 32.33 -24.46
CA TYR A 53 34.18 33.72 -24.31
C TYR A 53 35.11 34.50 -23.34
N ASP A 54 35.45 33.95 -22.20
CA ASP A 54 36.30 34.57 -21.20
C ASP A 54 37.76 34.78 -21.75
N VAL A 55 38.27 33.88 -22.57
CA VAL A 55 39.55 34.00 -23.22
C VAL A 55 39.61 35.22 -24.16
N ILE A 56 38.56 35.51 -24.91
CA ILE A 56 38.51 36.60 -25.86
C ILE A 56 37.91 37.90 -25.25
N ARG A 57 37.34 37.87 -24.06
CA ARG A 57 36.61 38.96 -23.43
C ARG A 57 37.35 40.29 -23.40
N LYS A 58 38.66 40.26 -23.12
CA LYS A 58 39.49 41.46 -22.99
C LYS A 58 40.02 42.01 -24.33
N LYS A 59 39.87 41.30 -25.45
CA LYS A 59 40.34 41.72 -26.77
C LYS A 59 39.36 42.69 -27.38
N LYS A 60 39.87 43.79 -28.04
CA LYS A 60 39.06 44.89 -28.59
C LYS A 60 38.99 44.93 -30.11
N ASN A 61 39.56 43.97 -30.83
CA ASN A 61 39.54 43.95 -32.31
C ASN A 61 38.15 43.67 -32.86
N LYS A 62 37.79 44.26 -33.99
CA LYS A 62 36.48 44.10 -34.67
C LYS A 62 36.13 42.66 -34.93
N LYS A 63 37.12 41.79 -35.28
CA LYS A 63 36.94 40.34 -35.46
C LYS A 63 36.62 39.63 -34.13
N ASP A 64 37.24 39.98 -33.03
CA ASP A 64 36.98 39.43 -31.72
C ASP A 64 35.63 39.87 -31.18
N MET A 65 35.12 41.06 -31.54
CA MET A 65 33.77 41.51 -31.15
C MET A 65 32.69 40.66 -31.82
N LYS A 66 32.77 40.41 -33.11
CA LYS A 66 31.81 39.52 -33.80
C LYS A 66 31.80 38.09 -33.21
N LYS A 67 32.99 37.56 -32.91
CA LYS A 67 33.12 36.26 -32.26
C LYS A 67 32.55 36.21 -30.85
N LYS A 68 32.57 37.31 -30.10
CA LYS A 68 31.94 37.42 -28.78
C LYS A 68 30.41 37.37 -28.91
N GLU A 69 29.82 38.09 -29.86
CA GLU A 69 28.38 38.05 -30.14
C GLU A 69 27.91 36.66 -30.48
N GLU A 70 28.61 35.96 -31.40
CA GLU A 70 28.33 34.56 -31.78
C GLU A 70 28.41 33.61 -30.57
N LEU A 71 29.40 33.77 -29.70
CA LEU A 71 29.53 32.96 -28.49
C LEU A 71 28.46 33.24 -27.45
N GLN A 72 28.00 34.49 -27.32
CA GLN A 72 26.89 34.86 -26.44
C GLN A 72 25.56 34.26 -26.94
N GLU A 73 25.31 34.33 -28.24
CA GLU A 73 24.13 33.67 -28.83
C GLU A 73 24.12 32.15 -28.62
N ASP A 74 25.30 31.50 -28.82
CA ASP A 74 25.46 30.07 -28.56
C ASP A 74 25.19 29.72 -27.09
N ILE A 75 25.76 30.50 -26.16
CA ILE A 75 25.53 30.31 -24.72
C ILE A 75 24.05 30.45 -24.37
N GLU A 76 23.40 31.48 -24.91
CA GLU A 76 21.98 31.73 -24.65
C GLU A 76 21.11 30.58 -25.19
N LYS A 77 21.40 30.10 -26.40
CA LYS A 77 20.74 28.95 -27.02
C LYS A 77 20.91 27.68 -26.18
N PHE A 78 22.11 27.39 -25.71
CA PHE A 78 22.34 26.24 -24.82
C PHE A 78 21.65 26.41 -23.45
N CYS A 79 21.64 27.61 -22.90
CA CYS A 79 20.92 27.90 -21.65
C CYS A 79 19.39 27.73 -21.80
N LYS A 80 18.84 28.06 -22.98
CA LYS A 80 17.43 27.82 -23.29
C LYS A 80 17.15 26.32 -23.35
N THR A 81 17.95 25.58 -24.12
CA THR A 81 17.86 24.11 -24.21
C THR A 81 17.97 23.45 -22.84
N TYR A 82 18.90 23.90 -21.99
CA TYR A 82 19.04 23.39 -20.62
C TYR A 82 17.73 23.56 -19.81
N ARG A 83 17.11 24.77 -19.86
CA ARG A 83 15.85 25.02 -19.13
C ARG A 83 14.69 24.16 -19.64
N GLU A 84 14.61 23.97 -20.95
CA GLU A 84 13.58 23.11 -21.57
C GLU A 84 13.74 21.65 -21.13
N VAL A 85 14.94 21.10 -21.20
CA VAL A 85 15.22 19.71 -20.80
C VAL A 85 15.02 19.54 -19.29
N ASP A 86 15.44 20.49 -18.47
CA ASP A 86 15.25 20.44 -17.01
C ASP A 86 13.78 20.50 -16.58
N ALA A 87 12.95 21.26 -17.32
CA ALA A 87 11.51 21.27 -17.11
C ALA A 87 10.86 19.91 -17.42
N VAL A 88 11.25 19.27 -18.53
CA VAL A 88 10.77 17.91 -18.88
C VAL A 88 11.19 16.91 -17.84
N ARG A 89 12.46 16.95 -17.39
CA ARG A 89 12.97 16.10 -16.29
C ARG A 89 12.18 16.31 -14.99
N GLY A 90 11.85 17.57 -14.67
CA GLY A 90 11.03 17.91 -13.51
C GLY A 90 9.65 17.26 -13.56
N ASN A 91 8.98 17.33 -14.71
CA ASN A 91 7.68 16.68 -14.91
C ASN A 91 7.76 15.17 -14.78
N ALA A 92 8.73 14.52 -15.43
CA ALA A 92 8.93 13.08 -15.33
C ALA A 92 9.22 12.64 -13.88
N SER A 93 9.99 13.43 -13.14
CA SER A 93 10.28 13.17 -11.72
C SER A 93 9.04 13.29 -10.85
N TRP A 94 8.16 14.25 -11.15
CA TRP A 94 6.89 14.42 -10.47
C TRP A 94 5.93 13.26 -10.74
N GLU A 95 5.79 12.85 -12.00
CA GLU A 95 4.96 11.72 -12.39
C GLU A 95 5.43 10.41 -11.74
N LYS A 96 6.74 10.16 -11.75
CA LYS A 96 7.35 9.03 -11.02
C LYS A 96 7.01 9.04 -9.54
N LEU A 97 7.11 10.21 -8.89
CA LEU A 97 6.76 10.37 -7.47
C LEU A 97 5.28 10.09 -7.23
N GLN A 98 4.39 10.58 -8.08
CA GLN A 98 2.95 10.35 -7.95
C GLN A 98 2.60 8.86 -8.06
N ILE A 99 3.16 8.15 -9.03
CA ILE A 99 2.97 6.69 -9.16
C ILE A 99 3.33 5.97 -7.85
N ARG A 100 4.46 6.32 -7.25
CA ARG A 100 4.90 5.72 -5.99
C ARG A 100 3.99 6.09 -4.82
N LEU A 101 3.60 7.36 -4.70
CA LEU A 101 2.71 7.84 -3.64
C LEU A 101 1.32 7.20 -3.74
N ASP A 102 0.75 7.12 -4.94
CA ASP A 102 -0.55 6.51 -5.18
C ASP A 102 -0.53 5.02 -4.86
N PHE A 103 0.54 4.33 -5.22
CA PHE A 103 0.69 2.92 -4.87
C PHE A 103 0.88 2.69 -3.37
N CYS A 104 1.81 3.41 -2.74
CA CYS A 104 2.19 3.20 -1.34
C CYS A 104 1.25 3.91 -0.36
N GLY A 105 0.66 5.03 -0.73
CA GLY A 105 -0.15 5.87 0.15
C GLY A 105 -1.55 5.34 0.46
N GLY A 106 -1.94 4.22 -0.16
CA GLY A 106 -3.28 3.65 0.04
C GLY A 106 -4.43 4.52 -0.47
N LYS A 107 -4.16 5.73 -0.93
CA LYS A 107 -5.08 6.49 -1.74
C LYS A 107 -5.07 5.84 -3.12
N VAL A 108 -5.95 4.87 -3.29
CA VAL A 108 -6.43 4.52 -4.61
C VAL A 108 -7.22 5.76 -5.05
N GLN A 109 -6.54 6.84 -5.43
CA GLN A 109 -7.11 7.69 -6.42
C GLN A 109 -7.47 6.73 -7.54
N GLN A 110 -8.68 6.83 -8.01
CA GLN A 110 -9.14 6.09 -9.16
C GLN A 110 -8.01 6.08 -10.17
N ALA A 111 -7.24 4.99 -10.15
CA ALA A 111 -6.22 4.78 -11.16
C ALA A 111 -6.99 5.02 -12.45
N LYS A 112 -6.59 6.04 -13.20
CA LYS A 112 -7.16 6.27 -14.53
C LYS A 112 -7.23 4.90 -15.11
N ARG A 113 -8.43 4.39 -15.40
CA ARG A 113 -8.71 3.01 -15.79
C ARG A 113 -7.66 2.54 -16.77
N THR A 114 -6.51 2.13 -16.27
CA THR A 114 -5.54 1.41 -17.06
C THR A 114 -6.26 0.11 -17.32
N ASN A 115 -6.54 -0.17 -18.59
CA ASN A 115 -7.15 -1.43 -19.00
C ASN A 115 -6.11 -2.54 -18.76
N ASN A 116 -5.76 -2.77 -17.49
CA ASN A 116 -4.83 -3.82 -17.09
C ASN A 116 -5.52 -5.15 -17.34
N ARG A 117 -5.26 -5.75 -18.48
CA ARG A 117 -5.78 -7.06 -18.86
C ARG A 117 -4.78 -8.13 -18.42
N PRO A 118 -5.24 -9.28 -17.91
CA PRO A 118 -4.34 -10.38 -17.65
C PRO A 118 -3.70 -10.85 -18.96
N CYS A 119 -2.42 -11.20 -18.89
CA CYS A 119 -1.74 -11.82 -20.02
C CYS A 119 -2.37 -13.17 -20.33
N ILE A 120 -2.70 -13.41 -21.57
CA ILE A 120 -3.34 -14.65 -22.04
C ILE A 120 -2.31 -15.71 -22.50
N THR A 121 -1.01 -15.41 -22.38
CA THR A 121 0.03 -16.38 -22.68
C THR A 121 -0.03 -17.51 -21.66
N GLU A 122 0.01 -18.73 -22.12
CA GLU A 122 0.06 -19.93 -21.31
C GLU A 122 1.20 -19.84 -20.30
N ASP A 123 0.94 -20.15 -19.03
CA ASP A 123 1.85 -20.04 -17.88
C ASP A 123 2.32 -18.63 -17.50
N CYS A 124 1.93 -17.55 -18.20
CA CYS A 124 2.24 -16.18 -17.82
C CYS A 124 1.18 -15.62 -16.86
N LYS A 125 1.60 -15.23 -15.66
CA LYS A 125 0.73 -14.62 -14.64
C LYS A 125 0.80 -13.08 -14.63
N GLY A 126 1.29 -12.48 -15.72
CA GLY A 126 1.43 -11.03 -15.86
C GLY A 126 0.16 -10.34 -16.33
N TYR A 127 0.26 -9.02 -16.43
CA TYR A 127 -0.76 -8.14 -16.99
C TYR A 127 -0.15 -7.28 -18.10
N VAL A 128 -0.93 -6.97 -19.10
CA VAL A 128 -0.47 -6.12 -20.20
C VAL A 128 -0.62 -4.62 -19.85
N ASN A 129 0.32 -3.83 -20.33
CA ASN A 129 0.30 -2.38 -20.24
C ASN A 129 -0.72 -1.74 -21.21
N LYS A 130 -0.71 -0.41 -21.32
CA LYS A 130 -1.60 0.35 -22.23
C LYS A 130 -1.41 -0.01 -23.70
N ASP A 131 -0.19 -0.41 -24.06
CA ASP A 131 0.20 -0.75 -25.43
C ASP A 131 -0.04 -2.22 -25.75
N GLY A 132 -0.63 -2.96 -24.81
CA GLY A 132 -0.92 -4.39 -24.96
C GLY A 132 0.29 -5.30 -24.73
N GLU A 133 1.43 -4.79 -24.23
CA GLU A 133 2.63 -5.56 -23.98
C GLU A 133 2.66 -6.08 -22.54
N CYS A 134 3.01 -7.36 -22.36
CA CYS A 134 3.21 -7.94 -21.05
C CYS A 134 4.66 -7.79 -20.60
N PRO A 135 4.96 -7.02 -19.54
CA PRO A 135 6.32 -6.80 -19.08
C PRO A 135 6.99 -8.02 -18.45
N ILE A 136 6.26 -9.14 -18.27
CA ILE A 136 6.82 -10.40 -17.75
C ILE A 136 7.30 -11.30 -18.86
N CYS A 137 6.47 -11.51 -19.91
CA CYS A 137 6.82 -12.41 -21.01
C CYS A 137 7.14 -11.70 -22.33
N ASN A 138 7.06 -10.36 -22.36
CA ASN A 138 7.31 -9.48 -23.48
C ASN A 138 6.41 -9.78 -24.73
N LYS A 139 5.33 -10.52 -24.53
CA LYS A 139 4.37 -10.78 -25.61
C LYS A 139 3.31 -9.69 -25.67
N ARG A 140 2.87 -9.40 -26.89
CA ARG A 140 1.87 -8.35 -27.18
C ARG A 140 0.49 -8.96 -27.37
N LEU A 141 -0.50 -8.26 -26.83
CA LEU A 141 -1.92 -8.59 -26.90
C LEU A 141 -2.65 -7.54 -27.70
N CYS A 142 -3.47 -7.95 -28.64
CA CYS A 142 -4.33 -7.01 -29.34
C CYS A 142 -5.39 -6.41 -28.40
N MET A 143 -5.49 -5.10 -28.36
CA MET A 143 -6.42 -4.41 -27.47
C MET A 143 -7.86 -4.44 -27.95
N ASP A 144 -8.11 -4.76 -29.22
CA ASP A 144 -9.44 -4.80 -29.84
C ASP A 144 -10.10 -6.19 -29.76
N CYS A 145 -9.35 -7.24 -30.08
CA CYS A 145 -9.88 -8.62 -30.10
C CYS A 145 -9.41 -9.49 -28.92
N ASN A 146 -8.47 -8.98 -28.09
CA ASN A 146 -7.91 -9.68 -26.93
C ASN A 146 -7.18 -10.97 -27.28
N THR A 147 -6.60 -11.09 -28.49
CA THR A 147 -5.79 -12.25 -28.91
C THR A 147 -4.30 -11.89 -28.95
N PRO A 148 -3.37 -12.88 -28.86
CA PRO A 148 -1.94 -12.59 -28.95
C PRO A 148 -1.55 -12.08 -30.32
N ILE A 149 -0.70 -11.06 -30.37
CA ILE A 149 -0.08 -10.57 -31.60
C ILE A 149 1.20 -11.38 -31.82
N VAL A 150 1.20 -12.24 -32.82
CA VAL A 150 2.36 -13.09 -33.15
C VAL A 150 3.27 -12.40 -34.18
N ASN A 151 2.68 -11.63 -35.10
CA ASN A 151 3.38 -10.94 -36.19
C ASN A 151 2.94 -9.50 -36.28
N ASP A 152 3.75 -8.63 -36.89
CA ASP A 152 3.45 -7.17 -37.03
C ASP A 152 2.20 -6.88 -37.89
N HIS A 153 1.71 -7.85 -38.65
CA HIS A 153 0.45 -7.76 -39.44
C HIS A 153 -0.65 -8.59 -38.76
N HIS A 154 -1.13 -8.11 -37.60
CA HIS A 154 -2.25 -8.74 -36.92
C HIS A 154 -3.59 -8.26 -37.52
N GLU A 155 -4.36 -9.17 -38.04
CA GLU A 155 -5.75 -8.93 -38.48
C GLU A 155 -6.72 -9.50 -37.44
N CYS A 156 -7.59 -8.63 -36.92
CA CYS A 156 -8.59 -9.03 -35.94
C CYS A 156 -9.72 -9.79 -36.62
N LYS A 157 -10.04 -10.98 -36.14
CA LYS A 157 -11.27 -11.68 -36.58
C LYS A 157 -12.47 -11.02 -35.90
N GLN A 158 -13.54 -10.84 -36.68
CA GLN A 158 -14.76 -10.20 -36.18
C GLN A 158 -15.39 -10.97 -35.00
N GLU A 159 -15.34 -12.28 -35.04
CA GLU A 159 -15.85 -13.17 -33.96
C GLU A 159 -15.14 -12.92 -32.62
N ASP A 160 -13.81 -12.73 -32.64
CA ASP A 160 -13.01 -12.46 -31.43
C ASP A 160 -13.32 -11.06 -30.87
N ILE A 161 -13.50 -10.07 -31.76
CA ILE A 161 -13.92 -8.73 -31.37
C ILE A 161 -15.30 -8.76 -30.71
N ASP A 162 -16.25 -9.45 -31.30
CA ASP A 162 -17.63 -9.51 -30.79
C ASP A 162 -17.70 -10.28 -29.48
N THR A 163 -16.97 -11.38 -29.36
CA THR A 163 -16.82 -12.12 -28.09
C THR A 163 -16.23 -11.25 -27.00
N PHE A 164 -15.17 -10.51 -27.30
CA PHE A 164 -14.54 -9.62 -26.34
C PHE A 164 -15.45 -8.46 -25.93
N LYS A 165 -16.21 -7.88 -26.87
CA LYS A 165 -17.21 -6.85 -26.58
C LYS A 165 -18.33 -7.38 -25.69
N GLU A 166 -18.84 -8.59 -25.95
CA GLU A 166 -19.87 -9.24 -25.13
C GLU A 166 -19.40 -9.45 -23.69
N ILE A 167 -18.21 -10.02 -23.49
CA ILE A 167 -17.61 -10.19 -22.17
C ILE A 167 -17.42 -8.82 -21.48
N SER A 168 -16.95 -7.83 -22.22
CA SER A 168 -16.71 -6.48 -21.66
C SER A 168 -17.98 -5.76 -21.28
N LYS A 169 -19.10 -6.00 -21.98
CA LYS A 169 -20.42 -5.43 -21.70
C LYS A 169 -21.04 -6.03 -20.45
N ASN A 170 -20.91 -7.34 -20.26
CA ASN A 170 -21.58 -8.09 -19.20
C ASN A 170 -20.77 -8.22 -17.91
N THR A 171 -19.51 -7.80 -17.92
CA THR A 171 -18.62 -7.86 -16.76
C THR A 171 -17.99 -6.50 -16.46
N ARG A 172 -17.67 -6.25 -15.17
CA ARG A 172 -16.85 -5.10 -14.77
C ARG A 172 -15.65 -5.53 -13.95
N PRO A 173 -14.50 -4.89 -14.15
CA PRO A 173 -13.33 -5.18 -13.34
C PRO A 173 -13.53 -4.62 -11.91
N CYS A 174 -13.11 -5.37 -10.92
CA CYS A 174 -12.98 -4.88 -9.55
C CYS A 174 -12.01 -3.69 -9.51
N PRO A 175 -12.34 -2.56 -8.87
CA PRO A 175 -11.46 -1.38 -8.83
C PRO A 175 -10.16 -1.61 -8.04
N LYS A 176 -10.07 -2.69 -7.25
CA LYS A 176 -8.87 -3.00 -6.46
C LYS A 176 -8.00 -4.06 -7.11
N CYS A 177 -8.56 -5.17 -7.57
CA CYS A 177 -7.79 -6.32 -8.08
C CYS A 177 -8.06 -6.64 -9.55
N ASN A 178 -8.92 -5.89 -10.23
CA ASN A 178 -9.28 -5.99 -11.64
C ASN A 178 -9.85 -7.35 -12.09
N ILE A 179 -10.10 -8.28 -11.18
CA ILE A 179 -10.84 -9.50 -11.50
C ILE A 179 -12.20 -9.09 -12.09
N ARG A 180 -12.52 -9.63 -13.26
CA ARG A 180 -13.79 -9.34 -13.90
C ARG A 180 -14.92 -10.03 -13.16
N ILE A 181 -15.91 -9.27 -12.80
CA ILE A 181 -17.07 -9.69 -12.02
C ILE A 181 -18.30 -9.57 -12.91
N HIS A 182 -19.11 -10.61 -12.95
CA HIS A 182 -20.39 -10.63 -13.63
C HIS A 182 -21.50 -10.31 -12.62
N LYS A 183 -22.38 -9.38 -12.97
CA LYS A 183 -23.55 -9.04 -12.16
C LYS A 183 -24.78 -9.78 -12.72
N ILE A 184 -25.29 -10.75 -11.98
CA ILE A 184 -26.48 -11.50 -12.35
C ILE A 184 -27.73 -10.70 -12.04
N SER A 185 -27.84 -10.16 -10.81
CA SER A 185 -28.96 -9.35 -10.32
C SER A 185 -28.55 -8.63 -9.04
N GLY A 186 -29.41 -7.76 -8.50
CA GLY A 186 -29.22 -7.15 -7.18
C GLY A 186 -28.84 -5.68 -7.21
N CYS A 187 -28.39 -5.16 -6.07
CA CYS A 187 -28.10 -3.75 -5.83
C CYS A 187 -26.80 -3.29 -6.52
N ASP A 188 -26.53 -1.98 -6.48
CA ASP A 188 -25.34 -1.40 -7.07
C ASP A 188 -24.05 -1.78 -6.33
N GLN A 189 -24.13 -2.08 -5.04
CA GLN A 189 -22.99 -2.47 -4.23
C GLN A 189 -22.58 -3.91 -4.53
N MET A 190 -21.37 -4.08 -5.02
CA MET A 190 -20.75 -5.37 -5.35
C MET A 190 -19.66 -5.71 -4.34
N TRP A 191 -19.46 -7.02 -4.14
CA TRP A 191 -18.37 -7.54 -3.31
C TRP A 191 -17.43 -8.39 -4.17
N CYS A 192 -16.16 -8.04 -4.15
CA CYS A 192 -15.14 -8.84 -4.84
C CYS A 192 -14.63 -9.95 -3.92
N VAL A 193 -14.98 -11.18 -4.21
CA VAL A 193 -14.52 -12.36 -3.44
C VAL A 193 -13.02 -12.63 -3.58
N GLY A 194 -12.38 -12.11 -4.63
CA GLY A 194 -10.95 -12.31 -4.87
C GLY A 194 -10.04 -11.43 -4.00
N CYS A 195 -10.50 -10.22 -3.61
CA CYS A 195 -9.71 -9.28 -2.81
C CYS A 195 -10.47 -8.66 -1.63
N ASN A 196 -11.66 -9.17 -1.33
CA ASN A 196 -12.52 -8.76 -0.22
C ASN A 196 -12.77 -7.25 -0.19
N THR A 197 -13.20 -6.69 -1.33
CA THR A 197 -13.43 -5.25 -1.49
C THR A 197 -14.84 -4.97 -1.96
N ALA A 198 -15.54 -4.09 -1.27
CA ALA A 198 -16.83 -3.56 -1.72
C ALA A 198 -16.64 -2.41 -2.72
N PHE A 199 -17.47 -2.35 -3.76
CA PHE A 199 -17.43 -1.29 -4.75
C PHE A 199 -18.78 -1.06 -5.41
N SER A 200 -19.00 0.15 -5.93
CA SER A 200 -20.18 0.47 -6.71
C SER A 200 -20.06 -0.09 -8.12
N TRP A 201 -21.05 -0.86 -8.57
CA TRP A 201 -21.11 -1.39 -9.92
C TRP A 201 -21.20 -0.27 -10.96
N THR A 202 -22.06 0.72 -10.72
CA THR A 202 -22.29 1.82 -11.65
C THR A 202 -21.09 2.77 -11.73
N ARG A 203 -20.55 3.17 -10.58
CA ARG A 203 -19.44 4.14 -10.51
C ARG A 203 -18.07 3.48 -10.69
N GLY A 204 -17.92 2.20 -10.36
CA GLY A 204 -16.63 1.50 -10.36
C GLY A 204 -15.69 2.04 -9.26
N THR A 205 -16.21 2.61 -8.19
CA THR A 205 -15.45 3.17 -7.06
C THR A 205 -15.53 2.25 -5.85
N ILE A 206 -14.42 2.16 -5.09
CA ILE A 206 -14.40 1.41 -3.83
C ILE A 206 -15.36 2.09 -2.85
N GLU A 207 -16.17 1.29 -2.17
CA GLU A 207 -17.06 1.73 -1.11
C GLU A 207 -16.49 1.35 0.25
N THR A 208 -16.33 2.36 1.12
CA THR A 208 -15.81 2.20 2.48
C THR A 208 -16.89 2.36 3.55
N GLY A 209 -18.14 2.65 3.14
CA GLY A 209 -19.29 2.82 4.04
C GLY A 209 -19.91 1.48 4.44
N ARG A 210 -21.16 1.54 4.92
CA ARG A 210 -21.91 0.35 5.34
C ARG A 210 -22.07 -0.62 4.18
N ILE A 211 -21.51 -1.82 4.33
CA ILE A 211 -21.57 -2.88 3.33
C ILE A 211 -22.80 -3.74 3.63
N HIS A 212 -23.67 -3.91 2.62
CA HIS A 212 -24.91 -4.70 2.71
C HIS A 212 -24.97 -5.84 1.68
N ASN A 213 -23.87 -6.10 0.97
CA ASN A 213 -23.79 -7.17 -0.01
C ASN A 213 -23.78 -8.55 0.68
N PRO A 214 -24.62 -9.53 0.26
CA PRO A 214 -24.67 -10.86 0.88
C PRO A 214 -23.33 -11.58 0.95
N HIS A 215 -22.53 -11.51 -0.09
CA HIS A 215 -21.21 -12.16 -0.14
C HIS A 215 -20.21 -11.56 0.86
N TYR A 216 -20.38 -10.31 1.28
CA TYR A 216 -19.63 -9.74 2.39
C TYR A 216 -19.99 -10.42 3.70
N PHE A 217 -21.28 -10.65 3.96
CA PHE A 217 -21.71 -11.35 5.17
C PHE A 217 -21.30 -12.82 5.17
N ASP A 218 -21.36 -13.49 4.02
CA ASP A 218 -20.85 -14.86 3.88
C ASP A 218 -19.35 -14.92 4.20
N TRP A 219 -18.55 -13.96 3.70
CA TRP A 219 -17.13 -13.87 4.02
C TRP A 219 -16.91 -13.57 5.52
N LEU A 220 -17.72 -12.69 6.10
CA LEU A 220 -17.63 -12.32 7.52
C LEU A 220 -17.96 -13.50 8.43
N PHE A 221 -19.00 -14.28 8.09
CA PHE A 221 -19.49 -15.41 8.91
C PHE A 221 -18.67 -16.69 8.70
N ASN A 222 -18.05 -16.88 7.54
CA ASN A 222 -17.29 -18.09 7.21
C ASN A 222 -15.82 -18.09 7.69
N GLY A 223 -15.46 -17.22 8.64
CA GLY A 223 -14.31 -17.48 9.50
C GLY A 223 -13.08 -16.63 9.32
N ALA A 224 -13.12 -15.49 8.60
CA ALA A 224 -11.93 -14.65 8.51
C ALA A 224 -11.84 -13.55 9.60
N ASN A 225 -12.96 -13.10 10.18
CA ASN A 225 -12.93 -12.00 11.16
C ASN A 225 -14.15 -12.03 12.12
N GLN A 226 -14.22 -13.01 13.01
CA GLN A 226 -15.18 -12.97 14.12
C GLN A 226 -14.90 -11.85 15.16
N GLY A 227 -13.93 -10.97 14.90
CA GLY A 227 -13.51 -9.93 15.84
C GLY A 227 -14.02 -8.50 15.57
N GLU A 228 -14.66 -8.23 14.42
CA GLU A 228 -15.02 -6.84 14.06
C GLU A 228 -16.48 -6.66 13.64
N ILE A 229 -17.42 -7.18 14.43
CA ILE A 229 -18.78 -6.67 14.39
C ILE A 229 -18.85 -5.51 15.38
N MET A 230 -18.42 -4.35 14.97
CA MET A 230 -18.66 -3.12 15.69
C MET A 230 -19.66 -2.25 14.93
N ASN A 231 -20.75 -1.89 15.62
CA ASN A 231 -21.69 -0.87 15.17
C ASN A 231 -20.95 0.46 14.99
N ASP A 232 -20.95 0.97 13.78
CA ASP A 232 -20.34 2.26 13.37
C ASP A 232 -21.00 3.50 14.04
N ASN A 233 -21.92 3.31 14.99
CA ASN A 233 -22.61 4.41 15.67
C ASN A 233 -21.94 4.88 16.96
N ASP A 234 -20.87 4.23 17.44
CA ASP A 234 -20.10 4.65 18.62
C ASP A 234 -18.76 5.29 18.25
N VAL A 235 -18.81 6.26 17.34
CA VAL A 235 -17.65 7.10 17.02
C VAL A 235 -17.54 8.21 18.07
N CYS A 236 -17.11 7.87 19.27
CA CYS A 236 -16.53 8.83 20.20
C CYS A 236 -15.62 8.10 21.18
N ASN A 237 -14.31 8.06 20.89
CA ASN A 237 -13.21 7.90 21.86
C ASN A 237 -13.32 6.79 22.92
N GLU A 238 -14.10 5.74 22.71
CA GLU A 238 -14.22 4.64 23.68
C GLU A 238 -12.97 3.76 23.75
N ASN A 239 -12.12 3.81 22.74
CA ASN A 239 -10.87 3.04 22.68
C ASN A 239 -9.66 3.75 23.27
N ASP A 240 -9.80 5.00 23.70
CA ASP A 240 -8.72 5.76 24.28
C ASP A 240 -8.63 5.56 25.79
N LEU A 241 -7.41 5.38 26.29
CA LEU A 241 -7.14 5.31 27.71
C LEU A 241 -7.63 6.62 28.38
N PRO A 242 -8.46 6.55 29.41
CA PRO A 242 -8.91 7.75 30.11
C PRO A 242 -7.75 8.64 30.53
N HIS A 243 -7.95 9.96 30.47
CA HIS A 243 -6.89 10.92 30.76
C HIS A 243 -6.30 10.70 32.20
N PRO A 244 -4.98 10.84 32.39
CA PRO A 244 -4.33 10.61 33.68
C PRO A 244 -4.91 11.41 34.85
N SER A 245 -5.51 12.59 34.59
CA SER A 245 -6.19 13.38 35.61
C SER A 245 -7.33 12.67 36.32
N ARG A 246 -8.06 11.79 35.61
CA ARG A 246 -9.12 10.97 36.20
C ARG A 246 -8.56 9.99 37.23
N LEU A 247 -7.39 9.39 36.93
CA LEU A 247 -6.68 8.53 37.87
C LEU A 247 -6.18 9.37 39.08
N SER A 248 -5.62 10.55 38.83
CA SER A 248 -5.17 11.45 39.90
C SER A 248 -6.29 11.83 40.85
N ASN A 249 -7.47 12.16 40.31
CA ASN A 249 -8.66 12.48 41.11
C ASN A 249 -9.13 11.28 41.95
N LEU A 250 -9.17 10.08 41.34
CA LEU A 250 -9.53 8.87 42.09
C LEU A 250 -8.51 8.55 43.20
N VAL A 251 -7.24 8.72 42.91
CA VAL A 251 -6.13 8.45 43.84
C VAL A 251 -6.04 9.52 44.94
N ALA A 252 -6.56 10.73 44.70
CA ALA A 252 -6.66 11.77 45.74
C ALA A 252 -7.73 11.44 46.79
N ASN A 253 -8.65 10.51 46.49
CA ASN A 253 -9.68 10.07 47.45
C ASN A 253 -9.03 9.32 48.65
N THR A 254 -9.09 9.94 49.84
CA THR A 254 -8.50 9.41 51.08
C THR A 254 -9.18 8.12 51.58
N ALA A 255 -10.38 7.84 51.14
CA ALA A 255 -11.12 6.62 51.44
C ALA A 255 -10.49 5.35 50.84
N ILE A 256 -9.63 5.48 49.80
CA ILE A 256 -8.94 4.36 49.17
C ILE A 256 -7.57 4.14 49.89
N PRO A 257 -7.25 2.93 50.32
CA PRO A 257 -5.96 2.63 51.00
C PRO A 257 -4.76 2.99 50.11
N PRO A 258 -3.67 3.54 50.64
CA PRO A 258 -2.48 3.93 49.88
C PRO A 258 -1.90 2.82 49.00
N SER A 259 -1.88 1.58 49.52
CA SER A 259 -1.40 0.41 48.76
C SER A 259 -2.25 0.08 47.53
N VAL A 260 -3.55 0.31 47.60
CA VAL A 260 -4.50 0.13 46.49
C VAL A 260 -4.30 1.21 45.43
N ARG A 261 -4.14 2.45 45.89
CA ARG A 261 -3.84 3.60 45.00
C ARG A 261 -2.55 3.40 44.20
N GLU A 262 -1.51 2.93 44.86
CA GLU A 262 -0.23 2.65 44.21
C GLU A 262 -0.32 1.51 43.18
N LYS A 263 -1.06 0.44 43.53
CA LYS A 263 -1.36 -0.62 42.54
C LYS A 263 -2.08 -0.11 41.30
N MET A 264 -3.12 0.71 41.47
CA MET A 264 -3.87 1.30 40.34
C MET A 264 -2.95 2.13 39.42
N LYS A 265 -2.08 2.97 40.00
CA LYS A 265 -1.10 3.75 39.25
C LYS A 265 -0.19 2.85 38.41
N LYS A 266 0.37 1.80 39.01
CA LYS A 266 1.25 0.86 38.30
C LYS A 266 0.55 0.16 37.15
N LEU A 267 -0.70 -0.28 37.35
CA LEU A 267 -1.47 -0.94 36.30
C LEU A 267 -1.82 0.02 35.15
N TYR A 268 -2.17 1.27 35.47
CA TYR A 268 -2.43 2.29 34.46
C TYR A 268 -1.16 2.61 33.64
N GLN A 269 -0.04 2.85 34.29
CA GLN A 269 1.24 3.11 33.63
C GLN A 269 1.67 1.95 32.74
N ARG A 270 1.44 0.72 33.19
CA ARG A 270 1.73 -0.48 32.41
C ARG A 270 0.87 -0.57 31.15
N LEU A 271 -0.44 -0.32 31.28
CA LEU A 271 -1.34 -0.28 30.13
C LEU A 271 -0.92 0.81 29.15
N GLN A 272 -0.55 1.98 29.65
CA GLN A 272 -0.01 3.06 28.84
C GLN A 272 1.27 2.66 28.10
N HIS A 273 2.18 1.92 28.75
CA HIS A 273 3.39 1.39 28.13
C HIS A 273 3.06 0.37 27.01
N ILE A 274 2.14 -0.55 27.24
CA ILE A 274 1.69 -1.51 26.23
C ILE A 274 1.17 -0.78 25.01
N ILE A 275 0.32 0.23 25.19
CA ILE A 275 -0.27 1.02 24.10
C ILE A 275 0.79 1.82 23.34
N SER A 276 1.67 2.52 24.05
CA SER A 276 2.59 3.48 23.43
C SER A 276 3.89 2.84 22.90
N VAL A 277 4.28 1.69 23.41
CA VAL A 277 5.55 1.05 23.07
C VAL A 277 5.35 -0.32 22.44
N GLU A 278 4.70 -1.25 23.16
CA GLU A 278 4.65 -2.64 22.72
C GLU A 278 3.80 -2.81 21.46
N MET A 279 2.62 -2.23 21.43
CA MET A 279 1.72 -2.35 20.26
C MET A 279 2.34 -1.76 18.99
N ARG A 280 3.08 -0.65 19.08
CA ARG A 280 3.72 -0.02 17.92
C ARG A 280 4.75 -0.92 17.22
N ARG A 281 5.36 -1.86 17.94
CA ARG A 281 6.33 -2.82 17.37
C ARG A 281 5.68 -3.80 16.39
N TYR A 282 4.39 -4.06 16.58
CA TYR A 282 3.63 -5.05 15.81
C TYR A 282 2.59 -4.42 14.90
N GLU A 283 2.53 -3.10 14.88
CA GLU A 283 1.63 -2.37 14.00
C GLU A 283 2.12 -2.48 12.55
N VAL A 284 1.37 -3.21 11.74
CA VAL A 284 1.60 -3.30 10.30
C VAL A 284 0.77 -2.22 9.63
N THR A 285 1.40 -1.09 9.28
CA THR A 285 0.70 -0.05 8.53
C THR A 285 0.57 -0.44 7.07
N ASP A 286 -0.57 -0.17 6.45
CA ASP A 286 -0.81 -0.42 5.03
C ASP A 286 0.25 0.24 4.13
N VAL A 287 0.71 1.44 4.49
CA VAL A 287 1.74 2.18 3.76
C VAL A 287 3.07 1.40 3.75
N ASN A 288 3.50 0.88 4.89
CA ASN A 288 4.74 0.12 4.99
C ASN A 288 4.65 -1.22 4.24
N ALA A 289 3.50 -1.90 4.37
CA ALA A 289 3.25 -3.13 3.65
C ALA A 289 3.27 -2.90 2.13
N ARG A 290 2.57 -1.89 1.63
CA ARG A 290 2.54 -1.54 0.21
C ARG A 290 3.89 -1.09 -0.33
N THR A 291 4.68 -0.34 0.47
CA THR A 291 6.04 0.05 0.09
C THR A 291 6.93 -1.19 -0.12
N GLN A 292 6.79 -2.21 0.71
CA GLN A 292 7.53 -3.45 0.53
C GLN A 292 7.07 -4.23 -0.71
N VAL A 293 5.76 -4.31 -0.94
CA VAL A 293 5.20 -4.90 -2.18
C VAL A 293 5.78 -4.20 -3.41
N PHE A 294 5.79 -2.88 -3.41
CA PHE A 294 6.37 -2.05 -4.48
C PHE A 294 7.82 -2.44 -4.78
N ASN A 295 8.65 -2.57 -3.73
CA ASN A 295 10.06 -2.95 -3.88
C ASN A 295 10.24 -4.40 -4.37
N TYR A 296 9.35 -5.33 -3.98
CA TYR A 296 9.38 -6.70 -4.50
C TYR A 296 9.02 -6.73 -5.99
N LEU A 297 8.03 -5.97 -6.42
CA LEU A 297 7.63 -5.88 -7.82
C LEU A 297 8.74 -5.27 -8.70
N ILE A 298 9.39 -4.19 -8.25
CA ILE A 298 10.59 -3.66 -8.93
C ILE A 298 11.65 -4.75 -9.06
N SER A 299 11.92 -5.48 -7.99
CA SER A 299 12.93 -6.55 -7.99
C SER A 299 12.57 -7.69 -8.94
N HIS A 300 11.28 -7.98 -9.08
CA HIS A 300 10.77 -8.97 -10.02
C HIS A 300 11.00 -8.55 -11.46
N ILE A 301 10.61 -7.33 -11.84
CA ILE A 301 10.82 -6.80 -13.20
C ILE A 301 12.31 -6.73 -13.55
N LYS A 302 13.17 -6.39 -12.56
CA LYS A 302 14.64 -6.40 -12.73
C LYS A 302 15.25 -7.82 -12.75
N GLY A 303 14.44 -8.88 -12.81
CA GLY A 303 14.86 -10.27 -12.98
C GLY A 303 15.56 -10.89 -11.76
N LYS A 304 15.38 -10.34 -10.55
CA LYS A 304 15.95 -10.96 -9.34
C LYS A 304 15.28 -12.29 -9.02
N LYS A 305 16.08 -13.27 -8.59
CA LYS A 305 15.60 -14.60 -8.25
C LYS A 305 14.97 -14.64 -6.85
N GLN A 306 14.12 -15.65 -6.61
CA GLN A 306 13.49 -15.96 -5.31
C GLN A 306 12.54 -14.90 -4.73
N ILE A 307 12.05 -13.97 -5.56
CA ILE A 307 11.17 -12.88 -5.08
C ILE A 307 9.89 -13.44 -4.45
N ALA A 308 9.23 -14.41 -5.08
CA ALA A 308 8.03 -15.03 -4.55
C ALA A 308 8.24 -15.67 -3.16
N LYS A 309 9.40 -16.30 -2.93
CA LYS A 309 9.77 -16.86 -1.62
C LYS A 309 9.98 -15.76 -0.56
N ASN A 310 10.65 -14.69 -0.94
CA ASN A 310 10.90 -13.56 -0.03
C ASN A 310 9.58 -12.85 0.29
N TYR A 311 8.70 -12.70 -0.68
CA TYR A 311 7.37 -12.11 -0.49
C TYR A 311 6.48 -12.99 0.42
N GLU A 312 6.50 -14.31 0.25
CA GLU A 312 5.82 -15.24 1.15
C GLU A 312 6.30 -15.08 2.61
N ALA A 313 7.61 -15.01 2.82
CA ALA A 313 8.17 -14.82 4.16
C ALA A 313 7.73 -13.47 4.77
N PHE A 314 7.66 -12.42 3.95
CA PHE A 314 7.17 -11.11 4.34
C PHE A 314 5.69 -11.13 4.73
N THR A 315 4.82 -11.75 3.92
CA THR A 315 3.38 -11.86 4.21
C THR A 315 3.14 -12.68 5.47
N MET A 316 3.83 -13.81 5.64
CA MET A 316 3.74 -14.61 6.86
C MET A 316 4.14 -13.83 8.12
N LYS A 317 5.16 -12.98 8.02
CA LYS A 317 5.57 -12.12 9.13
C LYS A 317 4.51 -11.06 9.44
N ASN A 318 3.91 -10.45 8.42
CA ASN A 318 2.84 -9.47 8.60
C ASN A 318 1.58 -10.10 9.20
N ASP A 319 1.18 -11.29 8.71
CA ASP A 319 0.05 -12.04 9.27
C ASP A 319 0.26 -12.33 10.76
N LEU A 320 1.46 -12.79 11.12
CA LEU A 320 1.84 -13.06 12.50
C LEU A 320 1.80 -11.78 13.37
N TYR A 321 2.30 -10.65 12.84
CA TYR A 321 2.27 -9.38 13.56
C TYR A 321 0.84 -8.85 13.73
N ASN A 322 -0.01 -8.98 12.72
CA ASN A 322 -1.41 -8.60 12.80
C ASN A 322 -2.19 -9.42 13.83
N GLU A 323 -1.96 -10.74 13.88
CA GLU A 323 -2.60 -11.61 14.86
C GLU A 323 -2.13 -11.26 16.28
N PHE A 324 -0.83 -11.08 16.47
CA PHE A 324 -0.28 -10.67 17.75
C PHE A 324 -0.79 -9.29 18.19
N TYR A 325 -0.83 -8.33 17.28
CA TYR A 325 -1.41 -7.00 17.51
C TYR A 325 -2.89 -7.10 17.90
N THR A 326 -3.64 -7.99 17.29
CA THR A 326 -5.05 -8.22 17.61
C THR A 326 -5.23 -8.71 19.05
N ILE A 327 -4.39 -9.64 19.52
CA ILE A 327 -4.41 -10.09 20.91
C ILE A 327 -4.15 -8.90 21.86
N LEU A 328 -3.11 -8.11 21.60
CA LEU A 328 -2.79 -6.93 22.40
C LEU A 328 -3.89 -5.87 22.38
N ASN A 329 -4.50 -5.64 21.23
CA ASN A 329 -5.57 -4.66 21.06
C ASN A 329 -6.83 -5.06 21.84
N ASN A 330 -7.19 -6.34 21.82
CA ASN A 330 -8.31 -6.85 22.61
C ASN A 330 -8.02 -6.76 24.13
N TYR A 331 -6.79 -7.08 24.54
CA TYR A 331 -6.37 -6.86 25.93
C TYR A 331 -6.48 -5.38 26.31
N LYS A 332 -5.93 -4.48 25.52
CA LYS A 332 -6.03 -3.04 25.71
C LYS A 332 -7.49 -2.60 25.90
N ARG A 333 -8.37 -3.01 24.99
CA ARG A 333 -9.80 -2.66 25.06
C ARG A 333 -10.46 -3.14 26.36
N SER A 334 -10.22 -4.37 26.74
CA SER A 334 -10.75 -4.94 27.99
C SER A 334 -10.28 -4.15 29.23
N GLN A 335 -9.01 -3.75 29.26
CA GLN A 335 -8.47 -3.00 30.39
C GLN A 335 -8.96 -1.54 30.40
N ILE A 336 -9.06 -0.89 29.24
CA ILE A 336 -9.64 0.45 29.13
C ILE A 336 -11.08 0.47 29.64
N HIS A 337 -11.87 -0.54 29.26
CA HIS A 337 -13.24 -0.66 29.74
C HIS A 337 -13.30 -0.79 31.28
N LEU A 338 -12.41 -1.58 31.88
CA LEU A 338 -12.34 -1.71 33.34
C LEU A 338 -11.95 -0.39 34.04
N PHE A 339 -10.96 0.32 33.51
CA PHE A 339 -10.58 1.64 34.05
C PHE A 339 -11.75 2.65 33.94
N ARG A 340 -12.49 2.62 32.83
CA ARG A 340 -13.66 3.49 32.68
C ARG A 340 -14.76 3.15 33.68
N ALA A 341 -15.08 1.88 33.87
CA ALA A 341 -16.05 1.43 34.83
C ALA A 341 -15.66 1.83 36.28
N LEU A 342 -14.36 1.73 36.60
CA LEU A 342 -13.83 2.19 37.87
C LEU A 342 -13.95 3.72 38.04
N PHE A 343 -13.58 4.50 37.03
CA PHE A 343 -13.63 5.97 37.07
C PHE A 343 -15.05 6.53 37.09
N ASN A 344 -16.01 5.81 36.51
CA ASN A 344 -17.43 6.18 36.54
C ASN A 344 -18.16 5.66 37.79
N GLY A 345 -17.46 4.94 38.69
CA GLY A 345 -18.04 4.38 39.90
C GLY A 345 -18.94 3.16 39.68
N SER A 346 -18.96 2.60 38.46
CA SER A 346 -19.80 1.42 38.12
C SER A 346 -19.29 0.13 38.79
N ILE A 347 -18.00 0.08 39.13
CA ILE A 347 -17.37 -1.02 39.87
C ILE A 347 -16.51 -0.50 41.01
N GLY A 348 -16.40 -1.27 42.08
CA GLY A 348 -15.50 -1.00 43.19
C GLY A 348 -14.06 -1.41 42.88
N HIS A 349 -13.12 -0.96 43.70
CA HIS A 349 -11.70 -1.27 43.52
C HIS A 349 -11.39 -2.77 43.63
N ASP A 350 -12.09 -3.52 44.48
CA ASP A 350 -11.87 -4.97 44.65
C ASP A 350 -12.36 -5.75 43.42
N ASP A 351 -13.52 -5.39 42.87
CA ASP A 351 -14.02 -5.98 41.62
C ASP A 351 -13.15 -5.62 40.45
N PHE A 352 -12.63 -4.40 40.41
CA PHE A 352 -11.65 -3.99 39.40
C PHE A 352 -10.41 -4.89 39.40
N PHE A 353 -9.79 -5.12 40.55
CA PHE A 353 -8.61 -5.96 40.62
C PHE A 353 -8.90 -7.43 40.30
N LYS A 354 -10.07 -7.94 40.70
CA LYS A 354 -10.51 -9.29 40.37
C LYS A 354 -10.66 -9.47 38.87
N GLN A 355 -11.36 -8.54 38.21
CA GLN A 355 -11.56 -8.59 36.75
C GLN A 355 -10.25 -8.32 35.99
N TYR A 356 -9.41 -7.40 36.47
CA TYR A 356 -8.09 -7.14 35.86
C TYR A 356 -7.22 -8.42 35.87
N LYS A 357 -7.16 -9.11 37.01
CA LYS A 357 -6.44 -10.38 37.15
C LYS A 357 -7.02 -11.45 36.21
N HIS A 358 -8.35 -11.54 36.11
CA HIS A 358 -9.02 -12.48 35.23
C HIS A 358 -8.67 -12.23 33.76
N ASN A 359 -8.79 -11.00 33.29
CA ASN A 359 -8.39 -10.62 31.94
C ASN A 359 -6.92 -10.98 31.68
N LYS A 360 -6.02 -10.66 32.62
CA LYS A 360 -4.60 -10.99 32.48
C LYS A 360 -4.39 -12.49 32.25
N ILE A 361 -5.07 -13.36 33.01
CA ILE A 361 -4.96 -14.82 32.85
C ILE A 361 -5.44 -15.27 31.47
N ILE A 362 -6.59 -14.76 31.02
CA ILE A 362 -7.15 -15.10 29.71
C ILE A 362 -6.17 -14.72 28.60
N TYR A 363 -5.69 -13.47 28.61
CA TYR A 363 -4.82 -12.99 27.53
C TYR A 363 -3.41 -13.58 27.60
N SER A 364 -2.90 -13.94 28.81
CA SER A 364 -1.70 -14.75 28.91
C SER A 364 -1.87 -16.12 28.24
N GLY A 365 -3.03 -16.76 28.41
CA GLY A 365 -3.35 -18.02 27.73
C GLY A 365 -3.40 -17.88 26.21
N TYR A 366 -3.96 -16.78 25.69
CA TYR A 366 -3.91 -16.50 24.23
C TYR A 366 -2.47 -16.32 23.74
N MET A 367 -1.63 -15.61 24.48
CA MET A 367 -0.21 -15.41 24.17
C MET A 367 0.56 -16.73 24.15
N ASP A 368 0.33 -17.60 25.14
CA ASP A 368 0.96 -18.90 25.22
C ASP A 368 0.56 -19.80 24.05
N ASN A 369 -0.73 -19.82 23.70
CA ASN A 369 -1.23 -20.55 22.54
C ASN A 369 -0.65 -20.02 21.23
N PHE A 370 -0.59 -18.69 21.06
CA PHE A 370 0.04 -18.04 19.92
C PHE A 370 1.53 -18.44 19.81
N ASN A 371 2.29 -18.32 20.88
CA ASN A 371 3.70 -18.68 20.92
C ASN A 371 3.93 -20.17 20.60
N LYS A 372 3.08 -21.05 21.11
CA LYS A 372 3.11 -22.48 20.82
C LYS A 372 2.80 -22.77 19.36
N PHE A 373 1.78 -22.13 18.79
CA PHE A 373 1.37 -22.34 17.41
C PHE A 373 2.43 -21.88 16.42
N TYR A 374 2.96 -20.67 16.61
CA TYR A 374 3.97 -20.09 15.73
C TYR A 374 5.41 -20.52 16.05
N LYS A 375 5.63 -21.31 17.11
CA LYS A 375 6.97 -21.70 17.62
C LYS A 375 7.84 -20.45 17.86
N LYS A 376 7.27 -19.43 18.48
CA LYS A 376 7.91 -18.14 18.78
C LYS A 376 7.90 -17.91 20.29
N LYS A 377 8.73 -16.96 20.73
CA LYS A 377 8.76 -16.50 22.13
C LYS A 377 8.55 -15.00 22.13
N TYR A 378 7.31 -14.58 21.92
CA TYR A 378 6.93 -13.19 22.13
C TYR A 378 6.52 -13.01 23.59
N GLU A 379 7.20 -12.12 24.28
CA GLU A 379 6.91 -11.81 25.67
C GLU A 379 6.45 -10.35 25.73
N VAL A 380 5.21 -10.16 26.16
CA VAL A 380 4.70 -8.87 26.61
C VAL A 380 4.27 -9.05 28.04
N VAL A 381 4.83 -8.24 28.91
CA VAL A 381 4.43 -8.29 30.32
C VAL A 381 3.06 -7.64 30.43
N LEU A 382 1.99 -8.45 30.46
CA LEU A 382 0.61 -8.02 30.60
C LEU A 382 0.27 -7.56 32.02
#